data_e79f5f89ccadce8925cd35de1e4af012
#
_entry.id   e79f5f89ccadce8925cd35de1e4af012
#
_cell.length_a   1.000
_cell.length_b   1.000
_cell.length_c   1.000
_cell.angle_alpha   90.00
_cell.angle_beta   90.00
_cell.angle_gamma   90.00
#
_symmetry.space_group_name_H-M   'P 1'
#
loop_
_entity.id
_entity.type
_entity.pdbx_description
1 polymer ?
#
loop_
_entity_poly.entity_id
_entity_poly.type
_entity_poly.pdbx_seq_one_letter_code
_entity_poly.pdbx_strand_id
1 'polypeptide(L)'
;MKLLNALPGAVSQGVIWGIMAIGVYITYRILDVADLTVDGSIATGGAVAAMLIISGCNAWVALVAAFVVGMLTGLVTGVFHTWMGIPAILSGILTQLALYSINLGIMSNKANTAVNANKYDLLVSLRNVRNFSLDNPILLLLIITAAVIALLYWFFGTEYGCALRATGANFNQARAPGINTGRAKVVGLMLSNGLVALSGALLTQYQGYADVSMGRGAIVIGLAAVIIGEVLFGKIFRNFATKLIAVSIGAIIYYIVMQVVLWLGLPTNYLKLLTALVVAMFLAVPHWKSQLFTARSARKGEKQNA
;
A
#
# COMPACT_ATOMS: atom_id res chain seq x y z
N MET A 1 -20.94 17.28 -12.16
CA MET A 1 -19.49 17.62 -12.31
C MET A 1 -18.95 16.89 -13.53
N LYS A 2 -18.18 17.57 -14.38
CA LYS A 2 -17.54 16.89 -15.53
C LYS A 2 -16.51 15.90 -14.97
N LEU A 3 -16.52 14.65 -15.41
CA LEU A 3 -15.58 13.59 -15.01
C LEU A 3 -14.11 14.06 -15.05
N LEU A 4 -13.76 14.82 -16.08
CA LEU A 4 -12.43 15.41 -16.25
C LEU A 4 -11.95 16.26 -15.06
N ASN A 5 -12.86 16.92 -14.34
CA ASN A 5 -12.50 17.72 -13.17
C ASN A 5 -12.23 16.88 -11.91
N ALA A 6 -12.64 15.61 -11.89
CA ALA A 6 -12.43 14.69 -10.77
C ALA A 6 -11.20 13.79 -10.95
N LEU A 7 -10.73 13.60 -12.20
CA LEU A 7 -9.58 12.76 -12.52
C LEU A 7 -8.29 13.16 -11.80
N PRO A 8 -7.89 14.44 -11.70
CA PRO A 8 -6.65 14.80 -10.98
C PRO A 8 -6.67 14.38 -9.51
N GLY A 9 -7.83 14.48 -8.85
CA GLY A 9 -8.00 13.98 -7.48
C GLY A 9 -7.85 12.46 -7.36
N ALA A 10 -8.43 11.72 -8.31
CA ALA A 10 -8.29 10.26 -8.35
C ALA A 10 -6.84 9.83 -8.60
N VAL A 11 -6.11 10.53 -9.48
CA VAL A 11 -4.68 10.27 -9.72
C VAL A 11 -3.86 10.53 -8.47
N SER A 12 -4.06 11.67 -7.78
CA SER A 12 -3.35 11.98 -6.53
C SER A 12 -3.58 10.90 -5.47
N GLN A 13 -4.83 10.53 -5.24
CA GLN A 13 -5.16 9.42 -4.32
C GLN A 13 -4.52 8.12 -4.79
N GLY A 14 -4.61 7.80 -6.07
CA GLY A 14 -4.00 6.60 -6.64
C GLY A 14 -2.48 6.53 -6.41
N VAL A 15 -1.75 7.64 -6.50
CA VAL A 15 -0.31 7.69 -6.22
C VAL A 15 -0.03 7.47 -4.74
N ILE A 16 -0.78 8.12 -3.82
CA ILE A 16 -0.64 7.92 -2.37
C ILE A 16 -0.85 6.45 -2.00
N TRP A 17 -1.95 5.86 -2.46
CA TRP A 17 -2.26 4.46 -2.24
C TRP A 17 -1.31 3.52 -2.99
N GLY A 18 -0.65 4.00 -4.05
CA GLY A 18 0.42 3.29 -4.75
C GLY A 18 1.64 3.05 -3.86
N ILE A 19 2.02 4.02 -3.01
CA ILE A 19 3.09 3.85 -2.01
C ILE A 19 2.70 2.76 -1.00
N MET A 20 1.46 2.77 -0.52
CA MET A 20 0.94 1.72 0.36
C MET A 20 0.94 0.35 -0.34
N ALA A 21 0.51 0.30 -1.60
CA ALA A 21 0.48 -0.94 -2.38
C ALA A 21 1.89 -1.50 -2.63
N ILE A 22 2.93 -0.65 -2.76
CA ILE A 22 4.33 -1.08 -2.78
C ILE A 22 4.71 -1.76 -1.46
N GLY A 23 4.28 -1.21 -0.31
CA GLY A 23 4.45 -1.87 0.99
C GLY A 23 3.80 -3.26 1.01
N VAL A 24 2.53 -3.35 0.61
CA VAL A 24 1.80 -4.63 0.49
C VAL A 24 2.48 -5.60 -0.49
N TYR A 25 3.04 -5.10 -1.59
CA TYR A 25 3.81 -5.93 -2.53
C TYR A 25 5.01 -6.61 -1.86
N ILE A 26 5.69 -5.93 -0.94
CA ILE A 26 6.83 -6.51 -0.21
C ILE A 26 6.37 -7.68 0.67
N THR A 27 5.29 -7.54 1.42
CA THR A 27 4.79 -8.62 2.30
C THR A 27 4.15 -9.75 1.50
N TYR A 28 3.25 -9.41 0.58
CA TYR A 28 2.46 -10.39 -0.15
C TYR A 28 3.26 -11.14 -1.22
N ARG A 29 4.08 -10.41 -2.03
CA ARG A 29 4.75 -11.00 -3.20
C ARG A 29 6.19 -11.40 -2.96
N ILE A 30 6.93 -10.63 -2.12
CA ILE A 30 8.33 -10.91 -1.86
C ILE A 30 8.51 -11.84 -0.69
N LEU A 31 7.80 -11.62 0.43
CA LEU A 31 7.93 -12.44 1.64
C LEU A 31 6.97 -13.62 1.72
N ASP A 32 5.93 -13.63 0.89
CA ASP A 32 4.81 -14.60 0.96
C ASP A 32 4.16 -14.67 2.36
N VAL A 33 3.93 -13.49 2.95
CA VAL A 33 3.34 -13.31 4.28
C VAL A 33 2.08 -12.45 4.17
N ALA A 34 0.94 -12.97 4.63
CA ALA A 34 -0.29 -12.20 4.74
C ALA A 34 -0.21 -11.29 5.98
N ASP A 35 -0.01 -9.98 5.75
CA ASP A 35 0.13 -8.97 6.80
C ASP A 35 -1.12 -8.09 6.91
N LEU A 36 -1.93 -8.33 7.93
CA LEU A 36 -3.12 -7.54 8.23
C LEU A 36 -2.82 -6.30 9.09
N THR A 37 -1.57 -6.08 9.50
CA THR A 37 -1.15 -4.88 10.23
C THR A 37 -1.32 -3.61 9.40
N VAL A 38 -1.31 -3.74 8.07
CA VAL A 38 -1.46 -2.66 7.09
C VAL A 38 -2.61 -1.71 7.44
N ASP A 39 -3.78 -2.25 7.78
CA ASP A 39 -4.96 -1.46 8.15
C ASP A 39 -4.71 -0.58 9.40
N GLY A 40 -3.95 -1.08 10.38
CA GLY A 40 -3.55 -0.32 11.55
C GLY A 40 -2.44 0.69 11.25
N SER A 41 -1.41 0.25 10.51
CA SER A 41 -0.22 1.06 10.24
C SER A 41 -0.51 2.32 9.43
N ILE A 42 -1.46 2.28 8.47
CA ILE A 42 -1.86 3.46 7.71
C ILE A 42 -2.50 4.50 8.64
N ALA A 43 -3.37 4.06 9.56
CA ALA A 43 -4.00 4.95 10.54
C ALA A 43 -2.97 5.51 11.54
N THR A 44 -1.99 4.70 11.94
CA THR A 44 -0.89 5.13 12.83
C THR A 44 -0.04 6.21 12.15
N GLY A 45 0.33 6.03 10.87
CA GLY A 45 1.05 7.04 10.11
C GLY A 45 0.27 8.34 10.00
N GLY A 46 -1.04 8.27 9.75
CA GLY A 46 -1.93 9.42 9.72
C GLY A 46 -2.04 10.13 11.07
N ALA A 47 -2.22 9.40 12.16
CA ALA A 47 -2.32 9.93 13.52
C ALA A 47 -1.05 10.66 13.95
N VAL A 48 0.13 10.03 13.74
CA VAL A 48 1.43 10.62 14.07
C VAL A 48 1.67 11.89 13.25
N ALA A 49 1.43 11.85 11.94
CA ALA A 49 1.61 13.01 11.08
C ALA A 49 0.68 14.16 11.47
N ALA A 50 -0.61 13.88 11.74
CA ALA A 50 -1.57 14.90 12.16
C ALA A 50 -1.12 15.59 13.44
N MET A 51 -0.73 14.85 14.47
CA MET A 51 -0.35 15.41 15.76
C MET A 51 0.96 16.20 15.69
N LEU A 52 1.96 15.73 14.94
CA LEU A 52 3.20 16.47 14.75
C LEU A 52 2.98 17.80 14.00
N ILE A 53 2.16 17.80 12.95
CA ILE A 53 1.84 19.02 12.20
C ILE A 53 1.06 19.98 13.08
N ILE A 54 0.08 19.53 13.87
CA ILE A 54 -0.68 20.37 14.80
C ILE A 54 0.22 20.96 15.89
N SER A 55 1.26 20.22 16.31
CA SER A 55 2.27 20.70 17.26
C SER A 55 3.26 21.71 16.65
N GLY A 56 3.12 22.03 15.36
CA GLY A 56 3.99 23.00 14.66
C GLY A 56 5.27 22.42 14.08
N CYS A 57 5.41 21.08 14.03
CA CYS A 57 6.54 20.44 13.36
C CYS A 57 6.43 20.55 11.84
N ASN A 58 7.59 20.58 11.18
CA ASN A 58 7.66 20.58 9.71
C ASN A 58 7.02 19.30 9.14
N ALA A 59 6.26 19.44 8.05
CA ALA A 59 5.57 18.32 7.41
C ALA A 59 6.51 17.22 6.90
N TRP A 60 7.76 17.54 6.52
CA TRP A 60 8.78 16.54 6.18
C TRP A 60 9.20 15.70 7.39
N VAL A 61 9.38 16.33 8.54
CA VAL A 61 9.70 15.64 9.80
C VAL A 61 8.55 14.71 10.18
N ALA A 62 7.30 15.16 10.00
CA ALA A 62 6.12 14.34 10.25
C ALA A 62 6.06 13.10 9.34
N LEU A 63 6.47 13.21 8.06
CA LEU A 63 6.55 12.06 7.14
C LEU A 63 7.61 11.05 7.59
N VAL A 64 8.81 11.52 7.94
CA VAL A 64 9.89 10.64 8.41
C VAL A 64 9.51 9.96 9.72
N ALA A 65 8.91 10.70 10.66
CA ALA A 65 8.44 10.14 11.93
C ALA A 65 7.36 9.07 11.70
N ALA A 66 6.40 9.32 10.82
CA ALA A 66 5.37 8.36 10.45
C ALA A 66 5.98 7.07 9.87
N PHE A 67 6.97 7.19 8.97
CA PHE A 67 7.68 6.04 8.41
C PHE A 67 8.37 5.22 9.51
N VAL A 68 9.10 5.87 10.43
CA VAL A 68 9.79 5.19 11.54
C VAL A 68 8.80 4.49 12.48
N VAL A 69 7.70 5.16 12.84
CA VAL A 69 6.66 4.55 13.68
C VAL A 69 6.01 3.37 12.95
N GLY A 70 5.77 3.48 11.64
CA GLY A 70 5.31 2.35 10.82
C GLY A 70 6.29 1.18 10.81
N MET A 71 7.60 1.44 10.79
CA MET A 71 8.60 0.37 10.95
C MET A 71 8.47 -0.32 12.32
N LEU A 72 8.19 0.42 13.38
CA LEU A 72 7.96 -0.16 14.72
C LEU A 72 6.69 -1.02 14.76
N THR A 73 5.62 -0.64 14.08
CA THR A 73 4.41 -1.49 13.97
C THR A 73 4.73 -2.82 13.28
N GLY A 74 5.48 -2.77 12.18
CA GLY A 74 5.95 -3.97 11.47
C GLY A 74 6.93 -4.81 12.29
N LEU A 75 7.77 -4.19 13.14
CA LEU A 75 8.64 -4.88 14.08
C LEU A 75 7.82 -5.71 15.08
N VAL A 76 6.78 -5.13 15.67
CA VAL A 76 5.91 -5.83 16.65
C VAL A 76 5.25 -7.04 15.99
N THR A 77 4.66 -6.87 14.80
CA THR A 77 4.06 -7.98 14.06
C THR A 77 5.09 -9.05 13.70
N GLY A 78 6.28 -8.62 13.29
CA GLY A 78 7.39 -9.52 12.98
C GLY A 78 7.87 -10.34 14.18
N VAL A 79 7.96 -9.72 15.35
CA VAL A 79 8.29 -10.40 16.61
C VAL A 79 7.22 -11.41 16.99
N PHE A 80 5.94 -11.05 16.94
CA PHE A 80 4.84 -11.96 17.21
C PHE A 80 4.88 -13.18 16.27
N HIS A 81 5.13 -12.95 14.99
CA HIS A 81 5.16 -14.03 14.01
C HIS A 81 6.40 -14.91 14.12
N THR A 82 7.61 -14.32 14.28
CA THR A 82 8.86 -15.07 14.16
C THR A 82 9.39 -15.58 15.49
N TRP A 83 9.22 -14.81 16.58
CA TRP A 83 9.77 -15.14 17.89
C TRP A 83 8.74 -15.83 18.79
N MET A 84 7.49 -15.36 18.75
CA MET A 84 6.41 -15.98 19.55
C MET A 84 5.71 -17.12 18.81
N GLY A 85 6.03 -17.35 17.51
CA GLY A 85 5.45 -18.44 16.70
C GLY A 85 3.97 -18.26 16.36
N ILE A 86 3.42 -17.05 16.50
CA ILE A 86 2.02 -16.77 16.18
C ILE A 86 1.84 -16.79 14.65
N PRO A 87 0.77 -17.40 14.11
CA PRO A 87 0.47 -17.35 12.67
C PRO A 87 0.44 -15.91 12.14
N ALA A 88 0.98 -15.68 10.95
CA ALA A 88 1.17 -14.34 10.40
C ALA A 88 -0.12 -13.49 10.38
N ILE A 89 -1.22 -14.08 9.93
CA ILE A 89 -2.54 -13.43 9.88
C ILE A 89 -2.97 -12.97 11.28
N LEU A 90 -2.83 -13.85 12.28
CA LEU A 90 -3.22 -13.56 13.67
C LEU A 90 -2.31 -12.49 14.28
N SER A 91 -1.00 -12.55 14.03
CA SER A 91 -0.03 -11.52 14.45
C SER A 91 -0.43 -10.12 13.93
N GLY A 92 -0.81 -10.04 12.66
CA GLY A 92 -1.28 -8.79 12.05
C GLY A 92 -2.57 -8.28 12.69
N ILE A 93 -3.55 -9.15 12.94
CA ILE A 93 -4.80 -8.77 13.61
C ILE A 93 -4.55 -8.26 15.03
N LEU A 94 -3.70 -8.94 15.80
CA LEU A 94 -3.38 -8.52 17.16
C LEU A 94 -2.71 -7.14 17.19
N THR A 95 -1.74 -6.93 16.29
CA THR A 95 -1.08 -5.62 16.17
C THR A 95 -2.08 -4.54 15.74
N GLN A 96 -2.93 -4.81 14.77
CA GLN A 96 -3.96 -3.87 14.30
C GLN A 96 -4.92 -3.45 15.43
N LEU A 97 -5.37 -4.41 16.26
CA LEU A 97 -6.23 -4.13 17.41
C LEU A 97 -5.51 -3.25 18.46
N ALA A 98 -4.24 -3.55 18.75
CA ALA A 98 -3.44 -2.74 19.65
C ALA A 98 -3.23 -1.31 19.11
N LEU A 99 -2.95 -1.19 17.80
CA LEU A 99 -2.76 0.10 17.14
C LEU A 99 -4.01 0.98 17.17
N TYR A 100 -5.20 0.40 17.14
CA TYR A 100 -6.44 1.18 17.28
C TYR A 100 -6.46 1.99 18.59
N SER A 101 -6.12 1.35 19.72
CA SER A 101 -6.07 2.01 21.03
C SER A 101 -4.90 3.00 21.12
N ILE A 102 -3.73 2.64 20.56
CA ILE A 102 -2.55 3.52 20.52
C ILE A 102 -2.86 4.77 19.71
N ASN A 103 -3.50 4.64 18.55
CA ASN A 103 -3.86 5.77 17.68
C ASN A 103 -4.85 6.71 18.37
N LEU A 104 -5.83 6.18 19.12
CA LEU A 104 -6.72 7.00 19.95
C LEU A 104 -5.91 7.79 20.99
N GLY A 105 -4.95 7.14 21.66
CA GLY A 105 -4.06 7.81 22.61
C GLY A 105 -3.23 8.92 21.96
N ILE A 106 -2.63 8.67 20.79
CA ILE A 106 -1.87 9.66 20.02
C ILE A 106 -2.76 10.85 19.65
N MET A 107 -4.00 10.62 19.22
CA MET A 107 -4.95 11.65 18.80
C MET A 107 -5.73 12.28 19.97
N SER A 108 -5.21 12.19 21.19
CA SER A 108 -5.84 12.77 22.42
C SER A 108 -7.28 12.27 22.64
N ASN A 109 -7.51 10.99 22.45
CA ASN A 109 -8.80 10.31 22.56
C ASN A 109 -9.89 10.80 21.57
N LYS A 110 -9.49 11.41 20.45
CA LYS A 110 -10.39 11.80 19.38
C LYS A 110 -10.35 10.78 18.26
N ALA A 111 -11.51 10.31 17.80
CA ALA A 111 -11.60 9.40 16.67
C ALA A 111 -11.17 10.05 15.35
N ASN A 112 -11.37 11.37 15.24
CA ASN A 112 -10.97 12.15 14.07
C ASN A 112 -10.29 13.45 14.52
N THR A 113 -9.20 13.81 13.83
CA THR A 113 -8.42 15.00 14.10
C THR A 113 -8.21 15.77 12.80
N ALA A 114 -8.77 16.98 12.71
CA ALA A 114 -8.65 17.83 11.53
C ALA A 114 -7.29 18.54 11.50
N VAL A 115 -6.64 18.52 10.34
CA VAL A 115 -5.40 19.23 10.03
C VAL A 115 -5.75 20.33 9.03
N ASN A 116 -5.91 21.55 9.53
CA ASN A 116 -6.40 22.66 8.70
C ASN A 116 -5.29 23.16 7.76
N ALA A 117 -5.48 22.95 6.46
CA ALA A 117 -4.56 23.41 5.41
C ALA A 117 -4.38 24.92 5.32
N ASN A 118 -5.22 25.73 5.98
CA ASN A 118 -5.05 27.18 6.05
C ASN A 118 -4.12 27.63 7.19
N LYS A 119 -3.94 26.76 8.19
CA LYS A 119 -3.18 27.07 9.40
C LYS A 119 -1.78 26.47 9.38
N TYR A 120 -1.61 25.36 8.66
CA TYR A 120 -0.37 24.59 8.64
C TYR A 120 0.13 24.43 7.21
N ASP A 121 1.44 24.54 7.02
CA ASP A 121 2.09 24.30 5.73
C ASP A 121 2.10 22.79 5.44
N LEU A 122 1.18 22.37 4.58
CA LEU A 122 1.07 20.99 4.14
C LEU A 122 1.82 20.81 2.82
N LEU A 123 2.57 19.71 2.70
CA LEU A 123 3.28 19.36 1.46
C LEU A 123 2.32 18.97 0.35
N VAL A 124 1.23 18.30 0.72
CA VAL A 124 0.23 17.77 -0.20
C VAL A 124 -1.14 18.21 0.26
N SER A 125 -1.85 19.00 -0.57
CA SER A 125 -3.19 19.47 -0.24
C SER A 125 -4.14 19.26 -1.43
N LEU A 126 -5.36 18.79 -1.14
CA LEU A 126 -6.43 18.66 -2.12
C LEU A 126 -6.75 19.97 -2.87
N ARG A 127 -6.50 21.12 -2.24
CA ARG A 127 -6.79 22.45 -2.81
C ARG A 127 -5.97 22.74 -4.08
N ASN A 128 -4.71 22.30 -4.11
CA ASN A 128 -3.75 22.66 -5.16
C ASN A 128 -3.77 21.67 -6.34
N VAL A 129 -4.57 20.61 -6.27
CA VAL A 129 -4.62 19.55 -7.28
C VAL A 129 -5.01 20.05 -8.67
N ARG A 130 -5.76 21.17 -8.74
CA ARG A 130 -6.22 21.75 -10.00
C ARG A 130 -5.31 22.83 -10.58
N ASN A 131 -4.35 23.31 -9.81
CA ASN A 131 -3.44 24.35 -10.24
C ASN A 131 -2.24 23.72 -10.96
N PHE A 132 -2.02 24.09 -12.21
CA PHE A 132 -0.80 23.72 -12.97
C PHE A 132 0.37 24.61 -12.51
N SER A 133 0.79 24.50 -11.26
CA SER A 133 1.95 25.16 -10.68
C SER A 133 2.93 24.13 -10.13
N LEU A 134 4.13 24.56 -9.76
CA LEU A 134 5.12 23.70 -9.09
C LEU A 134 4.61 23.16 -7.74
N ASP A 135 3.60 23.81 -7.16
CA ASP A 135 2.90 23.40 -5.93
C ASP A 135 1.83 22.31 -6.17
N ASN A 136 1.79 21.74 -7.38
CA ASN A 136 0.82 20.67 -7.66
C ASN A 136 1.19 19.41 -6.86
N PRO A 137 0.30 18.92 -5.98
CA PRO A 137 0.55 17.74 -5.15
C PRO A 137 0.88 16.49 -5.96
N ILE A 138 0.39 16.36 -7.20
CA ILE A 138 0.69 15.20 -8.05
C ILE A 138 2.18 15.11 -8.35
N LEU A 139 2.83 16.23 -8.68
CA LEU A 139 4.25 16.26 -9.01
C LEU A 139 5.10 15.86 -7.79
N LEU A 140 4.80 16.42 -6.62
CA LEU A 140 5.49 16.06 -5.38
C LEU A 140 5.29 14.58 -5.02
N LEU A 141 4.06 14.08 -5.13
CA LEU A 141 3.73 12.67 -4.88
C LEU A 141 4.47 11.73 -5.83
N LEU A 142 4.59 12.09 -7.10
CA LEU A 142 5.37 11.32 -8.09
C LEU A 142 6.86 11.31 -7.73
N ILE A 143 7.43 12.44 -7.30
CA ILE A 143 8.82 12.52 -6.85
C ILE A 143 9.04 11.64 -5.62
N ILE A 144 8.16 11.69 -4.62
CA ILE A 144 8.26 10.85 -3.42
C ILE A 144 8.15 9.36 -3.82
N THR A 145 7.21 9.01 -4.70
CA THR A 145 7.06 7.62 -5.17
C THR A 145 8.29 7.15 -5.93
N ALA A 146 8.85 7.99 -6.80
CA ALA A 146 10.10 7.68 -7.52
C ALA A 146 11.28 7.50 -6.56
N ALA A 147 11.40 8.35 -5.53
CA ALA A 147 12.43 8.22 -4.50
C ALA A 147 12.26 6.92 -3.70
N VAL A 148 11.03 6.57 -3.31
CA VAL A 148 10.74 5.29 -2.64
C VAL A 148 11.12 4.10 -3.52
N ILE A 149 10.77 4.12 -4.81
CA ILE A 149 11.13 3.04 -5.74
C ILE A 149 12.65 2.94 -5.91
N ALA A 150 13.36 4.07 -6.03
CA ALA A 150 14.82 4.10 -6.15
C ALA A 150 15.50 3.54 -4.90
N LEU A 151 15.05 3.94 -3.70
CA LEU A 151 15.56 3.42 -2.43
C LEU A 151 15.30 1.92 -2.28
N LEU A 152 14.12 1.45 -2.64
CA LEU A 152 13.79 0.02 -2.61
C LEU A 152 14.61 -0.76 -3.63
N TYR A 153 14.80 -0.23 -4.83
CA TYR A 153 15.63 -0.86 -5.84
C TYR A 153 17.06 -1.06 -5.36
N TRP A 154 17.64 -0.01 -4.75
CA TRP A 154 18.95 -0.09 -4.12
C TRP A 154 18.96 -1.10 -2.97
N PHE A 155 18.01 -1.03 -2.03
CA PHE A 155 17.94 -1.93 -0.88
C PHE A 155 17.80 -3.41 -1.29
N PHE A 156 16.93 -3.72 -2.24
CA PHE A 156 16.75 -5.09 -2.74
C PHE A 156 17.90 -5.58 -3.63
N GLY A 157 18.82 -4.71 -4.01
CA GLY A 157 20.11 -5.06 -4.62
C GLY A 157 21.19 -5.44 -3.60
N THR A 158 21.01 -5.13 -2.31
CA THR A 158 21.96 -5.49 -1.25
C THR A 158 21.83 -6.97 -0.84
N GLU A 159 22.80 -7.47 -0.08
CA GLU A 159 22.78 -8.83 0.47
C GLU A 159 21.51 -9.09 1.32
N TYR A 160 21.11 -8.12 2.13
CA TYR A 160 19.86 -8.20 2.92
C TYR A 160 18.62 -8.31 2.04
N GLY A 161 18.53 -7.52 0.98
CA GLY A 161 17.43 -7.58 0.03
C GLY A 161 17.38 -8.91 -0.73
N CYS A 162 18.55 -9.46 -1.08
CA CYS A 162 18.66 -10.81 -1.67
C CYS A 162 18.21 -11.88 -0.68
N ALA A 163 18.62 -11.80 0.59
CA ALA A 163 18.19 -12.72 1.65
C ALA A 163 16.66 -12.67 1.88
N LEU A 164 16.07 -11.48 1.83
CA LEU A 164 14.62 -11.28 1.90
C LEU A 164 13.89 -12.01 0.76
N ARG A 165 14.33 -11.81 -0.48
CA ARG A 165 13.74 -12.46 -1.67
C ARG A 165 13.91 -13.97 -1.62
N ALA A 166 15.08 -14.46 -1.19
CA ALA A 166 15.35 -15.90 -1.02
C ALA A 166 14.42 -16.51 0.04
N THR A 167 14.21 -15.81 1.17
CA THR A 167 13.34 -16.25 2.26
C THR A 167 11.89 -16.43 1.82
N GLY A 168 11.36 -15.52 1.02
CA GLY A 168 9.99 -15.63 0.51
C GLY A 168 9.84 -16.65 -0.62
N ALA A 169 10.87 -16.82 -1.45
CA ALA A 169 10.83 -17.79 -2.55
C ALA A 169 10.83 -19.24 -2.05
N ASN A 170 11.69 -19.58 -1.08
CA ASN A 170 11.70 -20.88 -0.44
C ASN A 170 12.39 -20.80 0.93
N PHE A 171 11.59 -20.88 1.97
CA PHE A 171 12.03 -20.79 3.36
C PHE A 171 13.08 -21.85 3.75
N ASN A 172 12.91 -23.09 3.31
CA ASN A 172 13.83 -24.19 3.64
C ASN A 172 15.15 -24.06 2.89
N GLN A 173 15.11 -23.67 1.62
CA GLN A 173 16.31 -23.45 0.83
C GLN A 173 17.12 -22.23 1.31
N ALA A 174 16.45 -21.18 1.77
CA ALA A 174 17.12 -19.99 2.30
C ALA A 174 17.91 -20.27 3.59
N ARG A 175 17.48 -21.22 4.40
CA ARG A 175 18.18 -21.64 5.63
C ARG A 175 19.45 -22.44 5.36
N ALA A 176 19.51 -23.20 4.27
CA ALA A 176 20.66 -24.05 3.96
C ALA A 176 22.00 -23.29 3.86
N PRO A 177 22.10 -22.09 3.22
CA PRO A 177 23.31 -21.27 3.22
C PRO A 177 23.46 -20.39 4.48
N GLY A 178 22.65 -20.59 5.55
CA GLY A 178 22.78 -19.87 6.82
C GLY A 178 21.99 -18.56 6.92
N ILE A 179 21.09 -18.26 5.99
CA ILE A 179 20.25 -17.05 6.07
C ILE A 179 19.31 -17.15 7.28
N ASN A 180 19.33 -16.13 8.15
CA ASN A 180 18.37 -16.02 9.24
C ASN A 180 17.01 -15.54 8.70
N THR A 181 16.18 -16.50 8.31
CA THR A 181 14.86 -16.24 7.71
C THR A 181 13.89 -15.51 8.64
N GLY A 182 14.04 -15.69 9.97
CA GLY A 182 13.24 -14.96 10.95
C GLY A 182 13.55 -13.45 10.92
N ARG A 183 14.84 -13.09 10.99
CA ARG A 183 15.26 -11.67 10.89
C ARG A 183 14.87 -11.07 9.54
N ALA A 184 15.01 -11.82 8.46
CA ALA A 184 14.61 -11.36 7.13
C ALA A 184 13.10 -11.03 7.08
N LYS A 185 12.23 -11.87 7.63
CA LYS A 185 10.78 -11.61 7.73
C LYS A 185 10.49 -10.35 8.55
N VAL A 186 11.13 -10.19 9.72
CA VAL A 186 10.95 -9.00 10.57
C VAL A 186 11.32 -7.72 9.82
N VAL A 187 12.50 -7.68 9.18
CA VAL A 187 12.94 -6.49 8.42
C VAL A 187 12.00 -6.19 7.26
N GLY A 188 11.51 -7.20 6.56
CA GLY A 188 10.57 -7.00 5.48
C GLY A 188 9.20 -6.48 5.94
N LEU A 189 8.69 -6.95 7.09
CA LEU A 189 7.48 -6.42 7.72
C LEU A 189 7.67 -4.99 8.21
N MET A 190 8.84 -4.66 8.78
CA MET A 190 9.20 -3.29 9.16
C MET A 190 9.18 -2.35 7.96
N LEU A 191 9.86 -2.72 6.87
CA LEU A 191 9.94 -1.90 5.67
C LEU A 191 8.56 -1.70 5.02
N SER A 192 7.77 -2.76 4.92
CA SER A 192 6.41 -2.71 4.40
C SER A 192 5.53 -1.75 5.20
N ASN A 193 5.43 -1.95 6.52
CA ASN A 193 4.58 -1.14 7.39
C ASN A 193 5.09 0.31 7.51
N GLY A 194 6.40 0.55 7.37
CA GLY A 194 6.96 1.90 7.23
C GLY A 194 6.41 2.63 6.01
N LEU A 195 6.38 1.97 4.83
CA LEU A 195 5.82 2.55 3.61
C LEU A 195 4.30 2.77 3.71
N VAL A 196 3.60 1.84 4.36
CA VAL A 196 2.16 1.96 4.62
C VAL A 196 1.87 3.16 5.50
N ALA A 197 2.61 3.37 6.57
CA ALA A 197 2.46 4.51 7.46
C ALA A 197 2.85 5.83 6.77
N LEU A 198 3.88 5.83 5.92
CA LEU A 198 4.24 6.98 5.07
C LEU A 198 3.07 7.37 4.16
N SER A 199 2.42 6.39 3.51
CA SER A 199 1.22 6.62 2.72
C SER A 199 0.08 7.20 3.56
N GLY A 200 -0.13 6.70 4.79
CA GLY A 200 -1.12 7.22 5.74
C GLY A 200 -0.86 8.69 6.12
N ALA A 201 0.39 9.05 6.33
CA ALA A 201 0.81 10.43 6.61
C ALA A 201 0.55 11.38 5.42
N LEU A 202 0.83 10.92 4.20
CA LEU A 202 0.53 11.67 2.97
C LEU A 202 -0.98 11.78 2.75
N LEU A 203 -1.73 10.72 3.02
CA LEU A 203 -3.19 10.71 2.90
C LEU A 203 -3.83 11.70 3.86
N THR A 204 -3.36 11.78 5.10
CA THR A 204 -3.81 12.74 6.12
C THR A 204 -3.56 14.18 5.70
N GLN A 205 -2.39 14.50 5.16
CA GLN A 205 -2.10 15.83 4.63
C GLN A 205 -2.99 16.16 3.43
N TYR A 206 -3.19 15.19 2.53
CA TYR A 206 -4.01 15.35 1.34
C TYR A 206 -5.49 15.62 1.67
N GLN A 207 -6.06 14.84 2.60
CA GLN A 207 -7.46 14.93 3.00
C GLN A 207 -7.71 16.06 4.01
N GLY A 208 -6.69 16.49 4.75
CA GLY A 208 -6.80 17.49 5.79
C GLY A 208 -7.36 16.98 7.12
N TYR A 209 -7.37 15.67 7.34
CA TYR A 209 -7.74 15.05 8.61
C TYR A 209 -7.13 13.64 8.75
N ALA A 210 -6.94 13.21 10.00
CA ALA A 210 -6.64 11.83 10.36
C ALA A 210 -7.86 11.20 11.05
N ASP A 211 -8.14 9.94 10.74
CA ASP A 211 -9.20 9.14 11.36
C ASP A 211 -8.64 7.80 11.81
N VAL A 212 -9.00 7.35 13.01
CA VAL A 212 -8.51 6.08 13.58
C VAL A 212 -8.89 4.88 12.72
N SER A 213 -9.98 4.98 11.97
CA SER A 213 -10.49 3.91 11.10
C SER A 213 -10.18 4.11 9.61
N MET A 214 -9.33 5.08 9.25
CA MET A 214 -9.03 5.39 7.85
C MET A 214 -8.37 4.24 7.08
N GLY A 215 -7.73 3.30 7.79
CA GLY A 215 -7.08 2.14 7.22
C GLY A 215 -7.98 0.91 7.02
N ARG A 216 -9.24 0.95 7.46
CA ARG A 216 -10.11 -0.24 7.37
C ARG A 216 -10.37 -0.67 5.94
N GLY A 217 -9.81 -1.84 5.55
CA GLY A 217 -9.90 -2.40 4.21
C GLY A 217 -8.77 -1.93 3.29
N ALA A 218 -7.76 -1.25 3.82
CA ALA A 218 -6.59 -0.81 3.06
C ALA A 218 -5.85 -1.98 2.42
N ILE A 219 -5.71 -3.09 3.14
CA ILE A 219 -5.08 -4.31 2.62
C ILE A 219 -5.75 -4.80 1.33
N VAL A 220 -7.09 -4.73 1.25
CA VAL A 220 -7.84 -5.17 0.07
C VAL A 220 -7.53 -4.30 -1.14
N ILE A 221 -7.46 -2.97 -0.94
CA ILE A 221 -7.09 -2.00 -1.98
C ILE A 221 -5.65 -2.23 -2.42
N GLY A 222 -4.74 -2.46 -1.47
CA GLY A 222 -3.33 -2.75 -1.75
C GLY A 222 -3.14 -4.01 -2.60
N LEU A 223 -3.79 -5.11 -2.22
CA LEU A 223 -3.77 -6.36 -2.99
C LEU A 223 -4.37 -6.17 -4.38
N ALA A 224 -5.49 -5.44 -4.50
CA ALA A 224 -6.07 -5.13 -5.80
C ALA A 224 -5.08 -4.37 -6.70
N ALA A 225 -4.42 -3.34 -6.17
CA ALA A 225 -3.44 -2.55 -6.90
C ALA A 225 -2.26 -3.41 -7.38
N VAL A 226 -1.75 -4.30 -6.52
CA VAL A 226 -0.68 -5.26 -6.85
C VAL A 226 -1.11 -6.15 -8.01
N ILE A 227 -2.30 -6.76 -7.92
CA ILE A 227 -2.78 -7.71 -8.92
C ILE A 227 -3.11 -7.00 -10.25
N ILE A 228 -3.75 -5.82 -10.21
CA ILE A 228 -3.99 -5.01 -11.41
C ILE A 228 -2.67 -4.70 -12.09
N GLY A 229 -1.66 -4.26 -11.34
CA GLY A 229 -0.32 -3.98 -11.86
C GLY A 229 0.33 -5.21 -12.50
N GLU A 230 0.29 -6.37 -11.84
CA GLU A 230 0.87 -7.61 -12.36
C GLU A 230 0.12 -8.13 -13.60
N VAL A 231 -1.21 -8.09 -13.61
CA VAL A 231 -2.03 -8.60 -14.73
C VAL A 231 -1.85 -7.77 -15.99
N LEU A 232 -1.78 -6.44 -15.85
CA LEU A 232 -1.66 -5.54 -16.99
C LEU A 232 -0.22 -5.42 -17.50
N PHE A 233 0.75 -5.35 -16.61
CA PHE A 233 2.14 -5.01 -16.93
C PHE A 233 3.14 -6.13 -16.69
N GLY A 234 2.78 -7.24 -16.06
CA GLY A 234 3.69 -8.31 -15.66
C GLY A 234 4.48 -8.95 -16.80
N LYS A 235 3.96 -8.92 -18.03
CA LYS A 235 4.68 -9.39 -19.23
C LYS A 235 5.70 -8.39 -19.76
N ILE A 236 5.47 -7.09 -19.54
CA ILE A 236 6.28 -5.98 -20.08
C ILE A 236 7.39 -5.63 -19.07
N PHE A 237 7.04 -5.57 -17.79
CA PHE A 237 7.91 -5.13 -16.72
C PHE A 237 8.59 -6.31 -16.01
N ARG A 238 9.81 -6.63 -16.45
CA ARG A 238 10.59 -7.78 -15.93
C ARG A 238 11.51 -7.40 -14.75
N ASN A 239 11.99 -6.16 -14.71
CA ASN A 239 12.87 -5.67 -13.66
C ASN A 239 12.12 -5.37 -12.37
N PHE A 240 12.81 -5.46 -11.23
CA PHE A 240 12.23 -5.21 -9.92
C PHE A 240 11.64 -3.79 -9.81
N ALA A 241 12.40 -2.76 -10.21
CA ALA A 241 11.91 -1.36 -10.20
C ALA A 241 10.66 -1.18 -11.05
N THR A 242 10.63 -1.77 -12.26
CA THR A 242 9.48 -1.67 -13.16
C THR A 242 8.25 -2.39 -12.62
N LYS A 243 8.41 -3.47 -11.84
CA LYS A 243 7.31 -4.13 -11.13
C LYS A 243 6.71 -3.21 -10.06
N LEU A 244 7.52 -2.46 -9.32
CA LEU A 244 7.03 -1.49 -8.34
C LEU A 244 6.28 -0.33 -9.02
N ILE A 245 6.77 0.12 -10.19
CA ILE A 245 6.04 1.11 -11.02
C ILE A 245 4.69 0.52 -11.47
N ALA A 246 4.64 -0.75 -11.89
CA ALA A 246 3.39 -1.41 -12.27
C ALA A 246 2.37 -1.42 -11.13
N VAL A 247 2.83 -1.69 -9.90
CA VAL A 247 1.97 -1.67 -8.71
C VAL A 247 1.40 -0.27 -8.46
N SER A 248 2.24 0.77 -8.57
CA SER A 248 1.78 2.17 -8.42
C SER A 248 0.77 2.56 -9.50
N ILE A 249 1.00 2.16 -10.76
CA ILE A 249 0.04 2.38 -11.85
C ILE A 249 -1.24 1.58 -11.60
N GLY A 250 -1.14 0.36 -11.06
CA GLY A 250 -2.30 -0.45 -10.66
C GLY A 250 -3.19 0.27 -9.64
N ALA A 251 -2.61 0.94 -8.66
CA ALA A 251 -3.34 1.75 -7.70
C ALA A 251 -4.03 2.96 -8.35
N ILE A 252 -3.35 3.64 -9.28
CA ILE A 252 -3.93 4.75 -10.02
C ILE A 252 -5.14 4.28 -10.85
N ILE A 253 -5.00 3.17 -11.56
CA ILE A 253 -6.09 2.58 -12.35
C ILE A 253 -7.28 2.22 -11.46
N TYR A 254 -7.01 1.60 -10.31
CA TYR A 254 -8.05 1.28 -9.33
C TYR A 254 -8.84 2.53 -8.91
N TYR A 255 -8.15 3.64 -8.56
CA TYR A 255 -8.83 4.88 -8.14
C TYR A 255 -9.56 5.59 -9.29
N ILE A 256 -9.05 5.50 -10.52
CA ILE A 256 -9.76 6.01 -11.71
C ILE A 256 -11.06 5.22 -11.91
N VAL A 257 -11.02 3.89 -11.81
CA VAL A 257 -12.23 3.04 -11.92
C VAL A 257 -13.24 3.41 -10.85
N MET A 258 -12.80 3.58 -9.59
CA MET A 258 -13.67 4.01 -8.50
C MET A 258 -14.30 5.38 -8.76
N GLN A 259 -13.52 6.33 -9.31
CA GLN A 259 -14.02 7.67 -9.64
C GLN A 259 -15.05 7.64 -10.77
N VAL A 260 -14.86 6.80 -11.79
CA VAL A 260 -15.82 6.61 -12.89
C VAL A 260 -17.14 6.06 -12.35
N VAL A 261 -17.06 5.09 -11.45
CA VAL A 261 -18.26 4.48 -10.84
C VAL A 261 -19.03 5.49 -9.97
N LEU A 262 -18.33 6.34 -9.21
CA LEU A 262 -18.97 7.44 -8.47
C LEU A 262 -19.64 8.46 -9.41
N TRP A 263 -19.01 8.71 -10.55
CA TRP A 263 -19.57 9.61 -11.55
C TRP A 263 -20.86 9.07 -12.19
N LEU A 264 -21.00 7.74 -12.30
CA LEU A 264 -22.24 7.08 -12.76
C LEU A 264 -23.41 7.26 -11.79
N GLY A 265 -23.24 7.96 -10.67
CA GLY A 265 -24.29 8.35 -9.74
C GLY A 265 -24.62 7.29 -8.66
N LEU A 266 -23.73 6.33 -8.44
CA LEU A 266 -23.88 5.39 -7.33
C LEU A 266 -23.75 6.10 -5.98
N PRO A 267 -24.68 5.88 -5.03
CA PRO A 267 -24.58 6.47 -3.71
C PRO A 267 -23.31 6.07 -2.98
N THR A 268 -22.69 7.02 -2.29
CA THR A 268 -21.42 6.82 -1.54
C THR A 268 -21.51 5.72 -0.48
N ASN A 269 -22.70 5.40 0.01
CA ASN A 269 -22.94 4.32 0.98
C ASN A 269 -22.57 2.93 0.43
N TYR A 270 -22.61 2.76 -0.89
CA TYR A 270 -22.26 1.49 -1.57
C TYR A 270 -20.78 1.41 -1.97
N LEU A 271 -19.93 2.40 -1.63
CA LEU A 271 -18.53 2.42 -1.99
C LEU A 271 -17.78 1.16 -1.53
N LYS A 272 -18.03 0.69 -0.30
CA LYS A 272 -17.36 -0.52 0.22
C LYS A 272 -17.80 -1.78 -0.52
N LEU A 273 -19.10 -1.90 -0.84
CA LEU A 273 -19.61 -3.01 -1.65
C LEU A 273 -18.97 -3.00 -3.04
N LEU A 274 -18.92 -1.83 -3.65
CA LEU A 274 -18.36 -1.64 -4.97
C LEU A 274 -16.87 -1.95 -4.99
N THR A 275 -16.12 -1.48 -4.00
CA THR A 275 -14.71 -1.83 -3.80
C THR A 275 -14.53 -3.34 -3.80
N ALA A 276 -15.34 -4.05 -3.01
CA ALA A 276 -15.27 -5.51 -2.92
C ALA A 276 -15.56 -6.19 -4.27
N LEU A 277 -16.57 -5.72 -5.01
CA LEU A 277 -16.92 -6.26 -6.33
C LEU A 277 -15.82 -6.00 -7.37
N VAL A 278 -15.28 -4.78 -7.42
CA VAL A 278 -14.19 -4.42 -8.33
C VAL A 278 -12.96 -5.26 -8.04
N VAL A 279 -12.58 -5.40 -6.76
CA VAL A 279 -11.45 -6.23 -6.36
C VAL A 279 -11.68 -7.69 -6.70
N ALA A 280 -12.88 -8.24 -6.43
CA ALA A 280 -13.22 -9.62 -6.77
C ALA A 280 -13.11 -9.88 -8.28
N MET A 281 -13.58 -8.95 -9.11
CA MET A 281 -13.43 -9.06 -10.57
C MET A 281 -11.96 -9.10 -11.00
N PHE A 282 -11.12 -8.20 -10.48
CA PHE A 282 -9.70 -8.21 -10.82
C PHE A 282 -8.96 -9.45 -10.33
N LEU A 283 -9.31 -9.97 -9.14
CA LEU A 283 -8.77 -11.22 -8.61
C LEU A 283 -9.19 -12.45 -9.43
N ALA A 284 -10.39 -12.44 -10.01
CA ALA A 284 -10.88 -13.52 -10.85
C ALA A 284 -10.21 -13.59 -12.23
N VAL A 285 -9.73 -12.46 -12.77
CA VAL A 285 -9.13 -12.38 -14.11
C VAL A 285 -7.97 -13.34 -14.32
N PRO A 286 -6.96 -13.49 -13.42
CA PRO A 286 -5.87 -14.45 -13.59
C PRO A 286 -6.36 -15.89 -13.67
N HIS A 287 -7.34 -16.25 -12.83
CA HIS A 287 -7.93 -17.60 -12.81
C HIS A 287 -8.67 -17.92 -14.10
N TRP A 288 -9.54 -17.04 -14.57
CA TRP A 288 -10.26 -17.24 -15.82
C TRP A 288 -9.32 -17.30 -17.03
N LYS A 289 -8.28 -16.47 -17.03
CA LYS A 289 -7.26 -16.47 -18.09
C LYS A 289 -6.50 -17.79 -18.14
N SER A 290 -6.13 -18.37 -16.99
CA SER A 290 -5.47 -19.69 -16.94
C SER A 290 -6.37 -20.81 -17.45
N GLN A 291 -7.64 -20.84 -17.07
CA GLN A 291 -8.61 -21.83 -17.56
C GLN A 291 -8.83 -21.74 -19.08
N LEU A 292 -8.95 -20.53 -19.62
CA LEU A 292 -9.11 -20.34 -21.06
C LEU A 292 -7.89 -20.78 -21.87
N PHE A 293 -6.67 -20.61 -21.32
CA PHE A 293 -5.44 -21.10 -21.95
C PHE A 293 -5.35 -22.64 -21.93
N THR A 294 -5.71 -23.27 -20.80
CA THR A 294 -5.69 -24.72 -20.64
C THR A 294 -6.73 -25.38 -21.58
N ALA A 295 -7.94 -24.82 -21.66
CA ALA A 295 -8.98 -25.31 -22.59
C ALA A 295 -8.57 -25.16 -24.08
N ARG A 296 -7.87 -24.05 -24.43
CA ARG A 296 -7.34 -23.89 -25.80
C ARG A 296 -6.20 -24.86 -26.13
N SER A 297 -5.34 -25.17 -25.16
CA SER A 297 -4.24 -26.13 -25.33
C SER A 297 -4.77 -27.57 -25.50
N ALA A 298 -5.77 -27.96 -24.71
CA ALA A 298 -6.44 -29.25 -24.85
C ALA A 298 -7.10 -29.42 -26.23
N ARG A 299 -7.86 -28.43 -26.72
CA ARG A 299 -8.46 -28.45 -28.08
C ARG A 299 -7.45 -28.46 -29.23
N LYS A 300 -6.24 -27.92 -29.02
CA LYS A 300 -5.16 -28.01 -30.03
C LYS A 300 -4.51 -29.38 -30.07
N GLY A 301 -4.36 -30.03 -28.90
CA GLY A 301 -3.85 -31.41 -28.81
C GLY A 301 -4.78 -32.44 -29.45
N GLU A 302 -6.11 -32.29 -29.26
CA GLU A 302 -7.10 -33.16 -29.93
C GLU A 302 -7.10 -33.01 -31.44
N LYS A 303 -6.89 -31.80 -31.99
CA LYS A 303 -6.81 -31.57 -33.43
C LYS A 303 -5.50 -32.03 -34.11
N GLN A 304 -4.44 -32.28 -33.33
CA GLN A 304 -3.18 -32.85 -33.86
C GLN A 304 -3.13 -34.37 -33.82
N ASN A 305 -4.03 -35.02 -33.05
CA ASN A 305 -4.11 -36.47 -32.90
C ASN A 305 -5.29 -37.08 -33.69
N ALA A 306 -6.08 -36.28 -34.40
CA ALA A 306 -7.11 -36.69 -35.34
C ALA A 306 -6.66 -36.40 -36.80
#